data_e60c8036369f743cfda3c21e2794cae4
#
_entry.id   e60c8036369f743cfda3c21e2794cae4
#
_cell.length_a   1.000
_cell.length_b   1.000
_cell.length_c   1.000
_cell.angle_alpha   90.00
_cell.angle_beta   90.00
_cell.angle_gamma   90.00
#
_symmetry.space_group_name_H-M   'P 1'
#
loop_
_entity.id
_entity.type
_entity.pdbx_description
1 polymer ?
#
loop_
_entity_poly.entity_id
_entity_poly.type
_entity_poly.pdbx_seq_one_letter_code
_entity_poly.pdbx_strand_id
1 'polypeptide(L)'
;MTSIQQQQTADNAINTEDRVAVLLMGYGEVESYEDFANYNEQALNLLTAKFAPVPTWVYPPLAKLLAMFDLHEWSHQHGNFVSPHNAIFEDQRAGIETCLQQRWGDRIKVFKAFNFCAPHLPEQVIETIKEEGFTKLLIYPLLVVDSIFTSGIAVEQVNDALTKLAGTGEHWLKGTRYIPSFYNQERYIDLLARMVEEKIESQLAVAHLPSQTGIILLNHGCPHKAKGFTSGIDESQKLYEAVREKLIYKYPLISIGWMNHDTPLIDWTQPNMSVAGQNIIDLGATALVMMPIGFATENHETLLDVDHIIHSLRKKNPQVTYVQMDCVNSHPEFMQMVADWADVHIQALLEASPVTVNPELREANAEHSHDHSHGTHSHGTHSHGSHSHGAHSHANAHSHNKHNHHEHNHHAHDVNEHHPESVEGQKVEEHSHH
;
A
#
# COMPACT_ATOMS: atom_id res chain seq x y z
N MET A 1 7.97 -22.41 -52.40
CA MET A 1 7.82 -21.35 -51.36
C MET A 1 6.45 -21.39 -50.70
N THR A 2 5.81 -22.53 -50.58
CA THR A 2 4.41 -22.64 -50.09
C THR A 2 4.23 -23.52 -48.84
N SER A 3 5.28 -24.21 -48.37
CA SER A 3 5.15 -25.08 -47.19
C SER A 3 5.59 -24.43 -45.86
N ILE A 4 6.49 -23.46 -45.90
CA ILE A 4 6.98 -22.80 -44.68
C ILE A 4 6.01 -21.72 -44.19
N GLN A 5 5.31 -21.03 -45.11
CA GLN A 5 4.26 -20.04 -44.73
C GLN A 5 2.98 -20.69 -44.23
N GLN A 6 2.66 -21.92 -44.63
CA GLN A 6 1.49 -22.63 -44.09
C GLN A 6 1.78 -23.28 -42.73
N GLN A 7 3.01 -23.58 -42.41
CA GLN A 7 3.41 -24.07 -41.10
C GLN A 7 3.49 -22.94 -40.05
N GLN A 8 3.93 -21.75 -40.45
CA GLN A 8 3.95 -20.57 -39.55
C GLN A 8 2.56 -19.99 -39.22
N THR A 9 1.55 -20.20 -40.10
CA THR A 9 0.18 -19.79 -39.83
C THR A 9 -0.61 -20.81 -38.98
N ALA A 10 -0.15 -22.06 -38.90
CA ALA A 10 -0.78 -23.09 -38.03
C ALA A 10 -0.27 -23.02 -36.59
N ASP A 11 0.95 -22.51 -36.37
CA ASP A 11 1.54 -22.42 -35.03
C ASP A 11 1.05 -21.20 -34.20
N ASN A 12 0.33 -20.26 -34.83
CA ASN A 12 -0.25 -19.08 -34.12
C ASN A 12 -1.74 -19.21 -33.86
N ALA A 13 -2.36 -20.37 -34.07
CA ALA A 13 -3.74 -20.59 -33.63
C ALA A 13 -3.74 -20.67 -32.10
N ILE A 14 -4.39 -19.71 -31.44
CA ILE A 14 -4.66 -19.75 -29.99
C ILE A 14 -5.25 -21.14 -29.69
N ASN A 15 -4.53 -21.94 -28.87
CA ASN A 15 -5.04 -23.26 -28.47
C ASN A 15 -6.37 -23.08 -27.74
N THR A 16 -7.45 -23.51 -28.37
CA THR A 16 -8.83 -23.35 -27.83
C THR A 16 -9.06 -24.15 -26.55
N GLU A 17 -8.17 -25.09 -26.22
CA GLU A 17 -8.23 -25.89 -24.99
C GLU A 17 -7.58 -25.19 -23.78
N ASP A 18 -6.75 -24.15 -24.00
CA ASP A 18 -6.12 -23.46 -22.89
C ASP A 18 -7.10 -22.52 -22.17
N ARG A 19 -7.19 -22.72 -20.86
CA ARG A 19 -7.99 -21.90 -19.94
C ARG A 19 -7.07 -21.11 -19.04
N VAL A 20 -7.39 -19.82 -18.82
CA VAL A 20 -6.60 -18.90 -17.99
C VAL A 20 -7.35 -18.60 -16.71
N ALA A 21 -6.73 -18.90 -15.58
CA ALA A 21 -7.13 -18.37 -14.28
C ALA A 21 -6.49 -17.00 -14.09
N VAL A 22 -7.32 -16.01 -13.76
CA VAL A 22 -6.85 -14.69 -13.28
C VAL A 22 -6.95 -14.70 -11.78
N LEU A 23 -5.81 -14.70 -11.09
CA LEU A 23 -5.71 -14.69 -9.64
C LEU A 23 -5.57 -13.24 -9.17
N LEU A 24 -6.67 -12.62 -8.75
CA LEU A 24 -6.65 -11.33 -8.07
C LEU A 24 -6.19 -11.53 -6.63
N MET A 25 -5.21 -10.75 -6.20
CA MET A 25 -4.68 -10.83 -4.85
C MET A 25 -4.85 -9.51 -4.10
N GLY A 26 -5.35 -9.61 -2.87
CA GLY A 26 -5.50 -8.51 -1.93
C GLY A 26 -4.92 -8.88 -0.56
N TYR A 27 -4.94 -7.94 0.36
CA TYR A 27 -4.53 -8.20 1.75
C TYR A 27 -5.51 -9.18 2.43
N GLY A 28 -6.80 -8.93 2.28
CA GLY A 28 -7.86 -9.57 3.04
C GLY A 28 -7.90 -9.04 4.48
N GLU A 29 -9.08 -8.98 5.04
CA GLU A 29 -9.31 -8.60 6.44
C GLU A 29 -10.20 -9.61 7.14
N VAL A 30 -10.18 -9.60 8.47
CA VAL A 30 -11.00 -10.49 9.27
C VAL A 30 -12.48 -10.19 9.09
N GLU A 31 -13.28 -11.24 8.91
CA GLU A 31 -14.73 -11.17 8.86
C GLU A 31 -15.39 -11.52 10.19
N SER A 32 -14.64 -12.25 11.04
CA SER A 32 -15.05 -12.65 12.38
C SER A 32 -13.98 -12.30 13.39
N TYR A 33 -14.41 -11.76 14.55
CA TYR A 33 -13.49 -11.43 15.65
C TYR A 33 -12.71 -12.63 16.19
N GLU A 34 -13.20 -13.84 15.96
CA GLU A 34 -12.52 -15.09 16.33
C GLU A 34 -11.23 -15.33 15.52
N ASP A 35 -11.15 -14.72 14.33
CA ASP A 35 -10.04 -14.91 13.39
C ASP A 35 -8.87 -13.96 13.61
N PHE A 36 -9.01 -12.92 14.45
CA PHE A 36 -7.94 -11.94 14.69
C PHE A 36 -6.61 -12.59 15.08
N ALA A 37 -6.62 -13.61 15.94
CA ALA A 37 -5.39 -14.24 16.38
C ALA A 37 -4.65 -14.95 15.22
N ASN A 38 -5.39 -15.63 14.35
CA ASN A 38 -4.83 -16.30 13.17
C ASN A 38 -4.34 -15.27 12.13
N TYR A 39 -5.12 -14.23 11.90
CA TYR A 39 -4.76 -13.12 11.01
C TYR A 39 -3.44 -12.46 11.46
N ASN A 40 -3.37 -12.08 12.72
CA ASN A 40 -2.19 -11.43 13.29
C ASN A 40 -0.95 -12.36 13.29
N GLU A 41 -1.12 -13.67 13.53
CA GLU A 41 -0.03 -14.61 13.44
C GLU A 41 0.53 -14.71 12.02
N GLN A 42 -0.34 -14.75 11.00
CA GLN A 42 0.08 -14.77 9.61
C GLN A 42 0.74 -13.44 9.20
N ALA A 43 0.16 -12.31 9.58
CA ALA A 43 0.74 -11.00 9.33
C ALA A 43 2.14 -10.86 9.99
N LEU A 44 2.30 -11.28 11.23
CA LEU A 44 3.61 -11.29 11.92
C LEU A 44 4.63 -12.19 11.20
N ASN A 45 4.24 -13.39 10.79
CA ASN A 45 5.14 -14.30 10.07
C ASN A 45 5.58 -13.73 8.72
N LEU A 46 4.70 -13.07 7.97
CA LEU A 46 5.00 -12.57 6.64
C LEU A 46 5.66 -11.19 6.66
N LEU A 47 5.18 -10.29 7.51
CA LEU A 47 5.66 -8.90 7.55
C LEU A 47 6.89 -8.75 8.45
N THR A 48 6.82 -9.23 9.70
CA THR A 48 7.89 -9.00 10.67
C THR A 48 9.17 -9.72 10.28
N ALA A 49 9.09 -10.90 9.68
CA ALA A 49 10.25 -11.64 9.18
C ALA A 49 11.06 -10.84 8.13
N LYS A 50 10.46 -9.85 7.45
CA LYS A 50 11.13 -9.04 6.44
C LYS A 50 12.07 -7.97 7.02
N PHE A 51 11.82 -7.49 8.24
CA PHE A 51 12.59 -6.37 8.82
C PHE A 51 13.14 -6.64 10.23
N ALA A 52 12.68 -7.68 10.91
CA ALA A 52 13.15 -8.00 12.25
C ALA A 52 13.32 -9.52 12.43
N PRO A 53 14.52 -10.02 12.78
CA PRO A 53 14.74 -11.44 13.04
C PRO A 53 14.17 -11.84 14.41
N VAL A 54 12.86 -11.86 14.52
CA VAL A 54 12.16 -12.30 15.74
C VAL A 54 11.98 -13.83 15.67
N PRO A 55 12.34 -14.58 16.73
CA PRO A 55 12.10 -16.02 16.76
C PRO A 55 10.62 -16.36 16.58
N THR A 56 10.31 -17.31 15.70
CA THR A 56 8.91 -17.64 15.32
C THR A 56 8.04 -18.09 16.50
N TRP A 57 8.62 -18.66 17.56
CA TRP A 57 7.88 -19.04 18.76
C TRP A 57 7.27 -17.87 19.55
N VAL A 58 7.70 -16.63 19.26
CA VAL A 58 7.15 -15.41 19.86
C VAL A 58 5.83 -15.00 19.19
N TYR A 59 5.63 -15.36 17.92
CA TYR A 59 4.47 -14.89 17.14
C TYR A 59 3.11 -15.35 17.69
N PRO A 60 2.88 -16.62 18.06
CA PRO A 60 1.57 -17.03 18.55
C PRO A 60 1.10 -16.29 19.81
N PRO A 61 1.90 -16.11 20.87
CA PRO A 61 1.48 -15.33 22.03
C PRO A 61 1.33 -13.84 21.73
N LEU A 62 2.18 -13.27 20.85
CA LEU A 62 2.07 -11.87 20.43
C LEU A 62 0.79 -11.64 19.60
N ALA A 63 0.49 -12.52 18.65
CA ALA A 63 -0.72 -12.46 17.83
C ALA A 63 -1.99 -12.47 18.69
N LYS A 64 -2.04 -13.31 19.74
CA LYS A 64 -3.16 -13.32 20.68
C LYS A 64 -3.29 -12.02 21.47
N LEU A 65 -2.16 -11.42 21.85
CA LEU A 65 -2.17 -10.12 22.54
C LEU A 65 -2.67 -9.02 21.61
N LEU A 66 -2.18 -8.95 20.38
CA LEU A 66 -2.64 -8.00 19.37
C LEU A 66 -4.14 -8.18 19.09
N ALA A 67 -4.60 -9.42 18.91
CA ALA A 67 -6.01 -9.73 18.70
C ALA A 67 -6.93 -9.22 19.84
N MET A 68 -6.44 -9.15 21.07
CA MET A 68 -7.20 -8.55 22.17
C MET A 68 -7.35 -7.02 22.02
N PHE A 69 -6.32 -6.35 21.52
CA PHE A 69 -6.39 -4.91 21.23
C PHE A 69 -7.30 -4.62 20.06
N ASP A 70 -7.15 -5.36 18.95
CA ASP A 70 -7.99 -5.21 17.75
C ASP A 70 -9.46 -5.47 18.08
N LEU A 71 -9.73 -6.55 18.86
CA LEU A 71 -11.08 -6.86 19.33
C LEU A 71 -11.66 -5.72 20.17
N HIS A 72 -10.87 -5.16 21.09
CA HIS A 72 -11.32 -4.05 21.92
C HIS A 72 -11.61 -2.81 21.06
N GLU A 73 -10.75 -2.49 20.13
CA GLU A 73 -10.89 -1.36 19.23
C GLU A 73 -12.15 -1.49 18.37
N TRP A 74 -12.28 -2.57 17.61
CA TRP A 74 -13.37 -2.77 16.67
C TRP A 74 -14.73 -2.96 17.36
N SER A 75 -14.79 -3.70 18.50
CA SER A 75 -16.04 -3.96 19.18
C SER A 75 -16.48 -2.82 20.08
N HIS A 76 -15.57 -2.21 20.85
CA HIS A 76 -15.95 -1.24 21.89
C HIS A 76 -15.76 0.21 21.43
N GLN A 77 -14.70 0.53 20.71
CA GLN A 77 -14.45 1.90 20.28
C GLN A 77 -15.23 2.25 19.01
N HIS A 78 -15.41 1.28 18.11
CA HIS A 78 -16.02 1.48 16.79
C HIS A 78 -17.37 0.73 16.62
N GLY A 79 -18.06 0.40 17.72
CA GLY A 79 -19.45 -0.06 17.70
C GLY A 79 -19.69 -1.37 16.96
N ASN A 80 -18.84 -2.38 17.17
CA ASN A 80 -18.84 -3.64 16.47
C ASN A 80 -18.54 -3.48 14.96
N PHE A 81 -17.51 -2.72 14.64
CA PHE A 81 -17.06 -2.54 13.26
C PHE A 81 -16.74 -3.89 12.60
N VAL A 82 -17.15 -4.03 11.37
CA VAL A 82 -16.78 -5.13 10.47
C VAL A 82 -16.22 -4.50 9.21
N SER A 83 -15.03 -4.92 8.82
CA SER A 83 -14.41 -4.36 7.62
C SER A 83 -15.19 -4.76 6.37
N PRO A 84 -15.49 -3.81 5.48
CA PRO A 84 -16.13 -4.11 4.20
C PRO A 84 -15.15 -4.65 3.15
N HIS A 85 -13.87 -4.73 3.44
CA HIS A 85 -12.79 -5.04 2.49
C HIS A 85 -13.09 -6.27 1.63
N ASN A 86 -13.35 -7.41 2.26
CA ASN A 86 -13.50 -8.69 1.55
C ASN A 86 -14.77 -8.73 0.67
N ALA A 87 -15.83 -8.04 1.11
CA ALA A 87 -17.07 -7.91 0.32
C ALA A 87 -16.84 -7.00 -0.90
N ILE A 88 -16.20 -5.86 -0.73
CA ILE A 88 -15.86 -4.95 -1.84
C ILE A 88 -14.90 -5.65 -2.82
N PHE A 89 -13.92 -6.39 -2.32
CA PHE A 89 -12.99 -7.15 -3.16
C PHE A 89 -13.70 -8.25 -3.97
N GLU A 90 -14.74 -8.88 -3.41
CA GLU A 90 -15.59 -9.83 -4.15
C GLU A 90 -16.39 -9.13 -5.25
N ASP A 91 -16.93 -7.95 -5.00
CA ASP A 91 -17.61 -7.15 -6.02
C ASP A 91 -16.64 -6.73 -7.15
N GLN A 92 -15.41 -6.35 -6.79
CA GLN A 92 -14.35 -6.07 -7.77
C GLN A 92 -14.05 -7.32 -8.62
N ARG A 93 -13.84 -8.46 -7.98
CA ARG A 93 -13.60 -9.75 -8.66
C ARG A 93 -14.73 -10.06 -9.67
N ALA A 94 -15.98 -10.00 -9.21
CA ALA A 94 -17.14 -10.32 -10.04
C ALA A 94 -17.30 -9.32 -11.21
N GLY A 95 -17.08 -8.03 -10.97
CA GLY A 95 -17.13 -7.01 -12.01
C GLY A 95 -16.04 -7.18 -13.06
N ILE A 96 -14.80 -7.44 -12.64
CA ILE A 96 -13.66 -7.69 -13.53
C ILE A 96 -13.91 -8.98 -14.34
N GLU A 97 -14.39 -10.03 -13.70
CA GLU A 97 -14.75 -11.29 -14.39
C GLU A 97 -15.80 -11.05 -15.47
N THR A 98 -16.85 -10.31 -15.15
CA THR A 98 -17.90 -9.95 -16.10
C THR A 98 -17.33 -9.23 -17.33
N CYS A 99 -16.44 -8.27 -17.14
CA CYS A 99 -15.77 -7.56 -18.24
C CYS A 99 -14.90 -8.49 -19.10
N LEU A 100 -14.14 -9.38 -18.47
CA LEU A 100 -13.27 -10.33 -19.18
C LEU A 100 -14.06 -11.41 -19.93
N GLN A 101 -15.15 -11.91 -19.34
CA GLN A 101 -15.99 -12.93 -19.96
C GLN A 101 -16.73 -12.43 -21.21
N GLN A 102 -16.98 -11.12 -21.34
CA GLN A 102 -17.52 -10.56 -22.58
C GLN A 102 -16.64 -10.87 -23.80
N ARG A 103 -15.33 -10.95 -23.62
CA ARG A 103 -14.38 -11.26 -24.70
C ARG A 103 -13.98 -12.72 -24.77
N TRP A 104 -13.78 -13.36 -23.62
CA TRP A 104 -13.12 -14.66 -23.52
C TRP A 104 -14.08 -15.80 -23.17
N GLY A 105 -15.32 -15.50 -22.76
CA GLY A 105 -16.30 -16.49 -22.32
C GLY A 105 -15.76 -17.35 -21.16
N ASP A 106 -16.09 -18.64 -21.17
CA ASP A 106 -15.73 -19.60 -20.13
C ASP A 106 -14.24 -20.01 -20.12
N ARG A 107 -13.44 -19.47 -21.06
CA ARG A 107 -12.00 -19.68 -21.07
C ARG A 107 -11.29 -18.96 -19.94
N ILE A 108 -11.92 -17.94 -19.37
CA ILE A 108 -11.38 -17.14 -18.28
C ILE A 108 -12.27 -17.28 -17.05
N LYS A 109 -11.64 -17.45 -15.90
CA LYS A 109 -12.28 -17.32 -14.59
C LYS A 109 -11.38 -16.49 -13.68
N VAL A 110 -12.00 -15.60 -12.90
CA VAL A 110 -11.29 -14.74 -11.96
C VAL A 110 -11.46 -15.33 -10.55
N PHE A 111 -10.33 -15.63 -9.92
CA PHE A 111 -10.23 -16.10 -8.55
C PHE A 111 -9.74 -14.99 -7.65
N LYS A 112 -10.16 -14.96 -6.40
CA LYS A 112 -9.60 -14.09 -5.38
C LYS A 112 -8.69 -14.86 -4.43
N ALA A 113 -7.60 -14.23 -4.01
CA ALA A 113 -6.79 -14.72 -2.91
C ALA A 113 -6.40 -13.57 -1.98
N PHE A 114 -6.23 -13.89 -0.71
CA PHE A 114 -5.84 -12.94 0.33
C PHE A 114 -4.52 -13.38 0.98
N ASN A 115 -3.66 -12.40 1.27
CA ASN A 115 -2.37 -12.69 1.89
C ASN A 115 -2.52 -13.29 3.30
N PHE A 116 -3.57 -12.91 4.04
CA PHE A 116 -3.68 -13.19 5.47
C PHE A 116 -4.96 -13.93 5.89
N CYS A 117 -5.92 -14.15 4.99
CA CYS A 117 -7.23 -14.67 5.34
C CYS A 117 -7.52 -16.02 4.69
N ALA A 118 -7.62 -17.10 5.49
CA ALA A 118 -8.22 -18.36 5.08
C ALA A 118 -9.74 -18.16 4.91
N PRO A 119 -10.42 -18.93 4.05
CA PRO A 119 -9.92 -20.01 3.20
C PRO A 119 -9.36 -19.56 1.84
N HIS A 120 -9.05 -18.27 1.69
CA HIS A 120 -8.60 -17.67 0.44
C HIS A 120 -7.09 -17.41 0.41
N LEU A 121 -6.29 -18.17 1.16
CA LEU A 121 -4.83 -18.09 1.06
C LEU A 121 -4.37 -18.56 -0.33
N PRO A 122 -3.30 -17.98 -0.89
CA PRO A 122 -2.84 -18.30 -2.24
C PRO A 122 -2.66 -19.78 -2.51
N GLU A 123 -2.12 -20.55 -1.55
CA GLU A 123 -1.95 -22.01 -1.68
C GLU A 123 -3.30 -22.71 -1.90
N GLN A 124 -4.31 -22.38 -1.12
CA GLN A 124 -5.65 -22.99 -1.21
C GLN A 124 -6.36 -22.67 -2.54
N VAL A 125 -6.20 -21.42 -2.98
CA VAL A 125 -6.84 -20.97 -4.23
C VAL A 125 -6.14 -21.56 -5.45
N ILE A 126 -4.82 -21.71 -5.44
CA ILE A 126 -4.04 -22.33 -6.53
C ILE A 126 -4.40 -23.83 -6.66
N GLU A 127 -4.62 -24.54 -5.55
CA GLU A 127 -5.12 -25.93 -5.58
C GLU A 127 -6.49 -25.97 -6.28
N THR A 128 -7.42 -25.07 -5.92
CA THR A 128 -8.72 -24.96 -6.58
C THR A 128 -8.61 -24.68 -8.08
N ILE A 129 -7.71 -23.77 -8.48
CA ILE A 129 -7.44 -23.44 -9.89
C ILE A 129 -6.97 -24.69 -10.65
N LYS A 130 -6.10 -25.50 -10.05
CA LYS A 130 -5.62 -26.76 -10.61
C LYS A 130 -6.77 -27.77 -10.75
N GLU A 131 -7.55 -27.97 -9.70
CA GLU A 131 -8.69 -28.92 -9.67
C GLU A 131 -9.75 -28.57 -10.73
N GLU A 132 -9.98 -27.27 -10.99
CA GLU A 132 -10.89 -26.80 -12.02
C GLU A 132 -10.29 -26.90 -13.44
N GLY A 133 -9.06 -27.36 -13.60
CA GLY A 133 -8.42 -27.65 -14.88
C GLY A 133 -7.97 -26.41 -15.67
N PHE A 134 -7.63 -25.31 -14.99
CA PHE A 134 -6.97 -24.18 -15.63
C PHE A 134 -5.50 -24.51 -15.88
N THR A 135 -5.01 -24.17 -17.07
CA THR A 135 -3.64 -24.52 -17.52
C THR A 135 -2.71 -23.32 -17.56
N LYS A 136 -3.22 -22.11 -17.48
CA LYS A 136 -2.46 -20.86 -17.46
C LYS A 136 -2.91 -20.00 -16.30
N LEU A 137 -1.96 -19.28 -15.70
CA LEU A 137 -2.19 -18.45 -14.50
C LEU A 137 -1.71 -17.02 -14.73
N LEU A 138 -2.62 -16.07 -14.62
CA LEU A 138 -2.31 -14.65 -14.55
C LEU A 138 -2.42 -14.19 -13.10
N ILE A 139 -1.32 -13.74 -12.52
CA ILE A 139 -1.26 -13.25 -11.14
C ILE A 139 -1.41 -11.73 -11.19
N TYR A 140 -2.42 -11.23 -10.51
CA TYR A 140 -2.74 -9.80 -10.49
C TYR A 140 -2.96 -9.30 -9.06
N PRO A 141 -1.92 -8.84 -8.36
CA PRO A 141 -2.10 -8.10 -7.12
C PRO A 141 -2.89 -6.82 -7.38
N LEU A 142 -4.07 -6.71 -6.78
CA LEU A 142 -4.91 -5.52 -6.89
C LEU A 142 -4.48 -4.49 -5.84
N LEU A 143 -3.19 -4.17 -5.88
CA LEU A 143 -2.48 -3.29 -4.96
C LEU A 143 -1.89 -2.13 -5.78
N VAL A 144 -2.11 -0.91 -5.30
CA VAL A 144 -1.83 0.31 -6.08
C VAL A 144 -0.35 0.50 -6.35
N VAL A 145 0.50 0.19 -5.37
CA VAL A 145 1.97 0.36 -5.46
C VAL A 145 2.69 -0.97 -5.23
N ASP A 146 3.84 -1.13 -5.88
CA ASP A 146 4.73 -2.27 -5.65
C ASP A 146 5.62 -2.01 -4.44
N SER A 147 5.56 -2.92 -3.48
CA SER A 147 6.49 -2.95 -2.36
C SER A 147 6.66 -4.37 -1.84
N ILE A 148 7.68 -4.58 -1.01
CA ILE A 148 7.87 -5.87 -0.33
C ILE A 148 6.69 -6.23 0.57
N PHE A 149 5.96 -5.22 1.06
CA PHE A 149 4.82 -5.39 1.96
C PHE A 149 3.48 -5.55 1.22
N THR A 150 3.47 -5.40 -0.09
CA THR A 150 2.29 -5.47 -0.95
C THR A 150 2.43 -6.61 -1.96
N SER A 151 2.70 -6.27 -3.20
CA SER A 151 2.89 -7.22 -4.30
C SER A 151 4.03 -8.22 -4.05
N GLY A 152 5.06 -7.82 -3.33
CA GLY A 152 6.18 -8.71 -2.99
C GLY A 152 5.73 -9.93 -2.17
N ILE A 153 4.92 -9.74 -1.12
CA ILE A 153 4.35 -10.85 -0.34
C ILE A 153 3.42 -11.71 -1.20
N ALA A 154 2.56 -11.08 -2.00
CA ALA A 154 1.63 -11.79 -2.87
C ALA A 154 2.37 -12.71 -3.84
N VAL A 155 3.41 -12.20 -4.51
CA VAL A 155 4.23 -13.00 -5.44
C VAL A 155 4.99 -14.11 -4.73
N GLU A 156 5.57 -13.85 -3.56
CA GLU A 156 6.28 -14.86 -2.76
C GLU A 156 5.37 -16.03 -2.39
N GLN A 157 4.17 -15.74 -1.84
CA GLN A 157 3.21 -16.79 -1.48
C GLN A 157 2.75 -17.62 -2.67
N VAL A 158 2.51 -16.99 -3.82
CA VAL A 158 2.16 -17.73 -5.04
C VAL A 158 3.31 -18.60 -5.51
N ASN A 159 4.54 -18.10 -5.53
CA ASN A 159 5.72 -18.88 -5.92
C ASN A 159 5.96 -20.06 -4.99
N ASP A 160 5.76 -19.89 -3.69
CA ASP A 160 5.89 -20.97 -2.71
C ASP A 160 4.83 -22.05 -2.94
N ALA A 161 3.57 -21.65 -3.18
CA ALA A 161 2.48 -22.57 -3.49
C ALA A 161 2.75 -23.36 -4.79
N LEU A 162 3.17 -22.68 -5.85
CA LEU A 162 3.52 -23.32 -7.11
C LEU A 162 4.73 -24.25 -6.98
N THR A 163 5.72 -23.89 -6.17
CA THR A 163 6.90 -24.72 -5.89
C THR A 163 6.53 -25.99 -5.13
N LYS A 164 5.67 -25.89 -4.13
CA LYS A 164 5.16 -27.07 -3.42
C LYS A 164 4.44 -28.02 -4.36
N LEU A 165 3.55 -27.51 -5.21
CA LEU A 165 2.83 -28.31 -6.19
C LEU A 165 3.74 -28.95 -7.24
N ALA A 166 4.75 -28.22 -7.73
CA ALA A 166 5.75 -28.76 -8.65
C ALA A 166 6.60 -29.86 -8.02
N GLY A 167 6.87 -29.78 -6.71
CA GLY A 167 7.58 -30.84 -5.94
C GLY A 167 6.86 -32.18 -5.94
N THR A 168 5.55 -32.23 -6.24
CA THR A 168 4.79 -33.47 -6.43
C THR A 168 5.01 -34.13 -7.80
N GLY A 169 5.80 -33.53 -8.69
CA GLY A 169 6.10 -34.04 -10.03
C GLY A 169 5.04 -33.67 -11.08
N GLU A 170 4.04 -32.90 -10.72
CA GLU A 170 2.96 -32.50 -11.62
C GLU A 170 3.23 -31.10 -12.22
N HIS A 171 3.50 -31.09 -13.54
CA HIS A 171 3.62 -29.84 -14.32
C HIS A 171 2.29 -29.54 -15.04
N TRP A 172 1.30 -29.06 -14.29
CA TRP A 172 -0.03 -28.78 -14.80
C TRP A 172 -0.15 -27.40 -15.47
N LEU A 173 0.65 -26.42 -15.03
CA LEU A 173 0.67 -25.07 -15.62
C LEU A 173 1.52 -25.05 -16.89
N LYS A 174 0.94 -24.55 -17.97
CA LYS A 174 1.61 -24.30 -19.25
C LYS A 174 2.17 -22.89 -19.37
N GLY A 175 1.82 -21.99 -18.47
CA GLY A 175 2.33 -20.62 -18.43
C GLY A 175 1.81 -19.84 -17.25
N THR A 176 2.65 -18.93 -16.76
CA THR A 176 2.35 -18.00 -15.67
C THR A 176 2.82 -16.60 -16.07
N ARG A 177 2.04 -15.59 -15.73
CA ARG A 177 2.39 -14.19 -15.94
C ARG A 177 1.94 -13.36 -14.76
N TYR A 178 2.74 -12.32 -14.45
CA TYR A 178 2.46 -11.36 -13.38
C TYR A 178 2.12 -10.00 -13.99
N ILE A 179 1.14 -9.30 -13.40
CA ILE A 179 0.82 -7.91 -13.74
C ILE A 179 1.40 -7.01 -12.64
N PRO A 180 2.24 -6.02 -12.97
CA PRO A 180 2.76 -5.07 -12.00
C PRO A 180 1.65 -4.15 -11.47
N SER A 181 1.97 -3.37 -10.43
CA SER A 181 1.09 -2.35 -9.87
C SER A 181 0.69 -1.27 -10.90
N PHE A 182 -0.36 -0.54 -10.59
CA PHE A 182 -0.99 0.40 -11.52
C PHE A 182 -0.92 1.87 -11.10
N TYR A 183 -0.05 2.22 -10.15
CA TYR A 183 0.11 3.59 -9.63
C TYR A 183 0.38 4.66 -10.70
N ASN A 184 0.99 4.28 -11.82
CA ASN A 184 1.39 5.16 -12.91
C ASN A 184 0.45 5.12 -14.12
N GLN A 185 -0.69 4.44 -14.00
CA GLN A 185 -1.66 4.34 -15.09
C GLN A 185 -2.49 5.61 -15.19
N GLU A 186 -2.44 6.28 -16.33
CA GLU A 186 -3.09 7.57 -16.55
C GLU A 186 -4.60 7.51 -16.29
N ARG A 187 -5.29 6.44 -16.74
CA ARG A 187 -6.73 6.27 -16.51
C ARG A 187 -7.07 6.18 -15.02
N TYR A 188 -6.20 5.56 -14.20
CA TYR A 188 -6.38 5.49 -12.75
C TYR A 188 -6.20 6.87 -12.11
N ILE A 189 -5.16 7.59 -12.51
CA ILE A 189 -4.86 8.96 -12.06
C ILE A 189 -6.01 9.91 -12.40
N ASP A 190 -6.54 9.83 -13.62
CA ASP A 190 -7.67 10.63 -14.08
C ASP A 190 -8.96 10.32 -13.32
N LEU A 191 -9.20 9.04 -13.02
CA LEU A 191 -10.34 8.61 -12.21
C LEU A 191 -10.26 9.21 -10.79
N LEU A 192 -9.09 9.09 -10.12
CA LEU A 192 -8.88 9.65 -8.79
C LEU A 192 -9.11 11.17 -8.75
N ALA A 193 -8.52 11.88 -9.71
CA ALA A 193 -8.67 13.34 -9.78
C ALA A 193 -10.13 13.74 -10.00
N ARG A 194 -10.85 13.06 -10.88
CA ARG A 194 -12.25 13.29 -11.15
C ARG A 194 -13.14 13.00 -9.95
N MET A 195 -12.91 11.89 -9.23
CA MET A 195 -13.63 11.58 -7.99
C MET A 195 -13.48 12.70 -6.96
N VAL A 196 -12.27 13.25 -6.80
CA VAL A 196 -12.03 14.40 -5.90
C VAL A 196 -12.84 15.62 -6.34
N GLU A 197 -12.80 15.96 -7.61
CA GLU A 197 -13.52 17.12 -8.14
C GLU A 197 -15.04 16.99 -7.97
N GLU A 198 -15.61 15.85 -8.34
CA GLU A 198 -17.04 15.54 -8.19
C GLU A 198 -17.50 15.61 -6.72
N LYS A 199 -16.67 15.08 -5.80
CA LYS A 199 -16.97 15.14 -4.38
C LYS A 199 -16.97 16.57 -3.84
N ILE A 200 -15.97 17.37 -4.22
CA ILE A 200 -15.88 18.79 -3.84
C ILE A 200 -17.05 19.56 -4.43
N GLU A 201 -17.35 19.37 -5.70
CA GLU A 201 -18.45 20.07 -6.38
C GLU A 201 -19.81 19.74 -5.76
N SER A 202 -20.04 18.49 -5.40
CA SER A 202 -21.31 18.06 -4.82
C SER A 202 -21.50 18.45 -3.36
N GLN A 203 -20.43 18.53 -2.57
CA GLN A 203 -20.54 18.71 -1.12
C GLN A 203 -20.03 20.06 -0.60
N LEU A 204 -19.07 20.68 -1.26
CA LEU A 204 -18.33 21.83 -0.74
C LEU A 204 -18.48 23.10 -1.58
N ALA A 205 -18.72 23.01 -2.88
CA ALA A 205 -18.63 24.15 -3.81
C ALA A 205 -19.59 25.32 -3.50
N VAL A 206 -20.70 25.07 -2.78
CA VAL A 206 -21.64 26.10 -2.37
C VAL A 206 -21.10 26.95 -1.21
N ALA A 207 -20.31 26.35 -0.31
CA ALA A 207 -19.88 26.98 0.94
C ALA A 207 -18.40 27.34 0.95
N HIS A 208 -17.59 26.75 0.10
CA HIS A 208 -16.13 26.88 0.13
C HIS A 208 -15.56 27.20 -1.27
N LEU A 209 -14.62 28.15 -1.32
CA LEU A 209 -13.90 28.45 -2.55
C LEU A 209 -12.86 27.37 -2.87
N PRO A 210 -12.59 27.05 -4.14
CA PRO A 210 -11.53 26.13 -4.51
C PRO A 210 -10.17 26.48 -3.92
N SER A 211 -9.84 27.77 -3.82
CA SER A 211 -8.59 28.27 -3.20
C SER A 211 -8.51 28.08 -1.68
N GLN A 212 -9.62 27.75 -1.02
CA GLN A 212 -9.75 27.52 0.42
C GLN A 212 -10.13 26.06 0.73
N THR A 213 -10.21 25.21 -0.29
CA THR A 213 -10.45 23.79 -0.15
C THR A 213 -9.10 23.06 -0.14
N GLY A 214 -8.74 22.46 0.99
CA GLY A 214 -7.56 21.66 1.17
C GLY A 214 -7.81 20.22 0.75
N ILE A 215 -6.82 19.57 0.15
CA ILE A 215 -6.88 18.17 -0.26
C ILE A 215 -5.67 17.44 0.32
N ILE A 216 -5.92 16.35 1.04
CA ILE A 216 -4.89 15.42 1.49
C ILE A 216 -5.04 14.12 0.70
N LEU A 217 -4.03 13.81 -0.11
CA LEU A 217 -3.94 12.56 -0.86
C LEU A 217 -3.18 11.54 -0.01
N LEU A 218 -3.89 10.52 0.47
CA LEU A 218 -3.41 9.58 1.46
C LEU A 218 -2.76 8.36 0.81
N ASN A 219 -1.60 7.96 1.33
CA ASN A 219 -0.91 6.73 1.01
C ASN A 219 -0.53 6.01 2.30
N HIS A 220 -0.39 4.68 2.23
CA HIS A 220 0.14 3.92 3.36
C HIS A 220 1.58 4.33 3.62
N GLY A 221 1.90 4.58 4.89
CA GLY A 221 3.25 4.93 5.31
C GLY A 221 4.21 3.75 5.32
N CYS A 222 5.49 4.05 5.36
CA CYS A 222 6.54 3.04 5.40
C CYS A 222 7.69 3.51 6.29
N PRO A 223 8.42 2.58 6.96
CA PRO A 223 9.66 2.92 7.65
C PRO A 223 10.68 3.57 6.71
N HIS A 224 11.12 4.78 7.03
CA HIS A 224 11.94 5.62 6.14
C HIS A 224 13.35 5.04 5.87
N LYS A 225 13.86 4.19 6.76
CA LYS A 225 15.22 3.61 6.67
C LYS A 225 15.24 2.11 6.45
N ALA A 226 14.18 1.54 5.92
CA ALA A 226 14.18 0.15 5.56
C ALA A 226 15.21 -0.12 4.46
N LYS A 227 16.38 -0.66 4.81
CA LYS A 227 17.45 -0.96 3.85
C LYS A 227 17.20 -2.30 3.18
N GLY A 228 17.43 -2.34 1.88
CA GLY A 228 17.53 -3.59 1.12
C GLY A 228 16.23 -4.10 0.53
N PHE A 229 15.15 -3.30 0.46
CA PHE A 229 13.93 -3.68 -0.25
C PHE A 229 13.14 -2.47 -0.77
N THR A 230 12.33 -2.73 -1.79
CA THR A 230 11.40 -1.73 -2.35
C THR A 230 10.30 -1.45 -1.33
N SER A 231 10.20 -0.19 -0.90
CA SER A 231 9.26 0.23 0.14
C SER A 231 7.92 0.75 -0.40
N GLY A 232 7.83 1.01 -1.71
CA GLY A 232 6.68 1.66 -2.35
C GLY A 232 6.59 3.18 -2.14
N ILE A 233 7.56 3.78 -1.46
CA ILE A 233 7.55 5.25 -1.19
C ILE A 233 7.65 6.04 -2.50
N ASP A 234 8.56 5.65 -3.39
CA ASP A 234 8.77 6.35 -4.66
C ASP A 234 7.55 6.26 -5.58
N GLU A 235 6.91 5.10 -5.64
CA GLU A 235 5.68 4.88 -6.41
C GLU A 235 4.51 5.68 -5.84
N SER A 236 4.36 5.68 -4.52
CA SER A 236 3.35 6.48 -3.82
C SER A 236 3.56 7.98 -4.04
N GLN A 237 4.82 8.43 -4.03
CA GLN A 237 5.15 9.83 -4.31
C GLN A 237 4.83 10.20 -5.76
N LYS A 238 5.15 9.35 -6.74
CA LYS A 238 4.81 9.56 -8.16
C LYS A 238 3.30 9.60 -8.38
N LEU A 239 2.55 8.71 -7.73
CA LEU A 239 1.09 8.72 -7.78
C LEU A 239 0.53 10.04 -7.22
N TYR A 240 1.01 10.46 -6.04
CA TYR A 240 0.65 11.74 -5.44
C TYR A 240 0.91 12.92 -6.39
N GLU A 241 2.12 12.99 -6.96
CA GLU A 241 2.51 14.06 -7.88
C GLU A 241 1.62 14.10 -9.12
N ALA A 242 1.33 12.94 -9.70
CA ALA A 242 0.48 12.84 -10.88
C ALA A 242 -0.97 13.25 -10.61
N VAL A 243 -1.58 12.83 -9.51
CA VAL A 243 -2.94 13.25 -9.13
C VAL A 243 -2.95 14.75 -8.77
N ARG A 244 -1.94 15.20 -8.02
CA ARG A 244 -1.78 16.62 -7.69
C ARG A 244 -1.68 17.50 -8.95
N GLU A 245 -0.94 17.09 -9.96
CA GLU A 245 -0.79 17.82 -11.22
C GLU A 245 -2.14 18.07 -11.91
N LYS A 246 -3.05 17.09 -11.86
CA LYS A 246 -4.42 17.24 -12.42
C LYS A 246 -5.26 18.25 -11.63
N LEU A 247 -5.04 18.41 -10.33
CA LEU A 247 -5.89 19.18 -9.42
C LEU A 247 -5.35 20.59 -9.07
N ILE A 248 -4.02 20.80 -9.12
CA ILE A 248 -3.36 21.97 -8.53
C ILE A 248 -3.79 23.32 -9.10
N TYR A 249 -4.17 23.35 -10.36
CA TYR A 249 -4.60 24.59 -11.00
C TYR A 249 -5.96 25.11 -10.47
N LYS A 250 -6.79 24.21 -9.97
CA LYS A 250 -8.09 24.54 -9.39
C LYS A 250 -8.05 24.59 -7.86
N TYR A 251 -7.30 23.69 -7.25
CA TYR A 251 -7.16 23.53 -5.80
C TYR A 251 -5.70 23.67 -5.38
N PRO A 252 -5.24 24.87 -4.98
CA PRO A 252 -3.82 25.09 -4.71
C PRO A 252 -3.32 24.47 -3.40
N LEU A 253 -4.21 24.11 -2.48
CA LEU A 253 -3.88 23.57 -1.16
C LEU A 253 -3.93 22.03 -1.17
N ILE A 254 -2.87 21.39 -1.69
CA ILE A 254 -2.78 19.93 -1.77
C ILE A 254 -1.52 19.44 -1.08
N SER A 255 -1.64 18.43 -0.24
CA SER A 255 -0.51 17.74 0.41
C SER A 255 -0.66 16.23 0.30
N ILE A 256 0.47 15.53 0.30
CA ILE A 256 0.50 14.11 0.63
C ILE A 256 0.28 13.94 2.12
N GLY A 257 -0.40 12.88 2.53
CA GLY A 257 -0.52 12.45 3.92
C GLY A 257 -0.19 10.96 4.02
N TRP A 258 0.71 10.60 4.95
CA TRP A 258 1.06 9.22 5.17
C TRP A 258 0.27 8.63 6.34
N MET A 259 -0.37 7.50 6.09
CA MET A 259 -1.04 6.68 7.09
C MET A 259 0.03 5.80 7.75
N ASN A 260 0.52 6.22 8.90
CA ASN A 260 1.61 5.57 9.62
C ASN A 260 1.08 4.81 10.83
N HIS A 261 1.66 3.66 11.11
CA HIS A 261 1.48 3.02 12.41
C HIS A 261 2.36 3.75 13.44
N ASP A 262 1.77 4.24 14.52
CA ASP A 262 2.48 4.94 15.60
C ASP A 262 3.35 3.97 16.43
N THR A 263 4.37 3.39 15.78
CA THR A 263 5.28 2.45 16.41
C THR A 263 6.47 3.21 17.00
N PRO A 264 6.71 3.15 18.31
CA PRO A 264 7.86 3.79 18.93
C PRO A 264 9.17 3.32 18.31
N LEU A 265 10.13 4.23 18.14
CA LEU A 265 11.49 3.98 17.63
C LEU A 265 11.59 3.70 16.11
N ILE A 266 10.50 3.70 15.38
CA ILE A 266 10.51 3.58 13.92
C ILE A 266 10.28 4.97 13.30
N ASP A 267 11.20 5.35 12.41
CA ASP A 267 11.13 6.60 11.65
C ASP A 267 10.29 6.37 10.39
N TRP A 268 9.03 6.81 10.44
CA TRP A 268 8.05 6.65 9.36
C TRP A 268 8.09 7.83 8.39
N THR A 269 7.56 7.61 7.19
CA THR A 269 7.37 8.63 6.15
C THR A 269 6.62 9.86 6.68
N GLN A 270 7.01 11.05 6.20
CA GLN A 270 6.46 12.32 6.64
C GLN A 270 6.00 13.19 5.44
N PRO A 271 5.02 14.09 5.63
CA PRO A 271 4.22 14.31 6.85
C PRO A 271 3.19 13.18 7.07
N ASN A 272 2.94 12.78 8.32
CA ASN A 272 1.78 11.93 8.58
C ASN A 272 0.47 12.69 8.28
N MET A 273 -0.64 11.96 8.13
CA MET A 273 -1.92 12.56 7.70
C MET A 273 -2.45 13.65 8.64
N SER A 274 -2.18 13.54 9.97
CA SER A 274 -2.58 14.57 10.94
C SER A 274 -1.79 15.87 10.75
N VAL A 275 -0.46 15.77 10.59
CA VAL A 275 0.43 16.91 10.32
C VAL A 275 0.10 17.54 8.97
N ALA A 276 -0.10 16.72 7.94
CA ALA A 276 -0.49 17.22 6.61
C ALA A 276 -1.81 18.01 6.68
N GLY A 277 -2.82 17.48 7.37
CA GLY A 277 -4.10 18.15 7.55
C GLY A 277 -3.97 19.47 8.30
N GLN A 278 -3.22 19.51 9.42
CA GLN A 278 -3.02 20.74 10.18
C GLN A 278 -2.26 21.80 9.36
N ASN A 279 -1.22 21.42 8.62
CA ASN A 279 -0.46 22.34 7.77
C ASN A 279 -1.35 23.02 6.72
N ILE A 280 -2.24 22.26 6.09
CA ILE A 280 -3.18 22.80 5.08
C ILE A 280 -4.21 23.72 5.72
N ILE A 281 -4.68 23.43 6.94
CA ILE A 281 -5.58 24.32 7.71
C ILE A 281 -4.83 25.61 8.07
N ASP A 282 -3.59 25.53 8.52
CA ASP A 282 -2.77 26.70 8.88
C ASP A 282 -2.47 27.59 7.66
N LEU A 283 -2.48 27.03 6.44
CA LEU A 283 -2.39 27.78 5.18
C LEU A 283 -3.73 28.44 4.78
N GLY A 284 -4.80 28.27 5.56
CA GLY A 284 -6.07 28.98 5.37
C GLY A 284 -7.17 28.14 4.74
N ALA A 285 -7.07 26.81 4.74
CA ALA A 285 -8.17 25.98 4.28
C ALA A 285 -9.38 26.08 5.22
N THR A 286 -10.56 26.28 4.65
CA THR A 286 -11.85 26.28 5.34
C THR A 286 -12.62 24.96 5.19
N ALA A 287 -12.18 24.13 4.22
CA ALA A 287 -12.62 22.75 4.08
C ALA A 287 -11.40 21.85 3.84
N LEU A 288 -11.46 20.61 4.31
CA LEU A 288 -10.41 19.60 4.13
C LEU A 288 -11.02 18.30 3.62
N VAL A 289 -10.52 17.86 2.47
CA VAL A 289 -10.89 16.58 1.83
C VAL A 289 -9.73 15.61 2.02
N MET A 290 -10.00 14.42 2.50
CA MET A 290 -9.00 13.36 2.68
C MET A 290 -9.36 12.16 1.80
N MET A 291 -8.48 11.82 0.84
CA MET A 291 -8.71 10.75 -0.14
C MET A 291 -7.61 9.71 -0.10
N PRO A 292 -7.93 8.42 0.17
CA PRO A 292 -6.99 7.32 0.14
C PRO A 292 -6.63 6.90 -1.29
N ILE A 293 -5.65 7.57 -1.93
CA ILE A 293 -5.24 7.27 -3.32
C ILE A 293 -4.37 6.01 -3.44
N GLY A 294 -3.68 5.62 -2.36
CA GLY A 294 -2.82 4.45 -2.29
C GLY A 294 -3.55 3.12 -2.05
N PHE A 295 -4.88 3.15 -1.99
CA PHE A 295 -5.73 1.99 -1.69
C PHE A 295 -6.79 1.80 -2.78
N ALA A 296 -6.90 0.58 -3.29
CA ALA A 296 -7.91 0.22 -4.28
C ALA A 296 -9.24 -0.18 -3.64
N THR A 297 -9.21 -0.55 -2.37
CA THR A 297 -10.35 -1.10 -1.62
C THR A 297 -10.32 -0.56 -0.20
N GLU A 298 -11.47 -0.13 0.31
CA GLU A 298 -11.59 0.25 1.71
C GLU A 298 -11.25 -0.89 2.64
N ASN A 299 -10.63 -0.52 3.74
CA ASN A 299 -10.22 -1.37 4.84
C ASN A 299 -10.39 -0.62 6.17
N HIS A 300 -10.02 -1.24 7.29
CA HIS A 300 -10.12 -0.59 8.60
C HIS A 300 -9.29 0.71 8.65
N GLU A 301 -8.09 0.74 8.09
CA GLU A 301 -7.23 1.93 8.11
C GLU A 301 -7.87 3.11 7.37
N THR A 302 -8.40 2.88 6.15
CA THR A 302 -9.03 3.96 5.38
C THR A 302 -10.33 4.46 6.00
N LEU A 303 -11.01 3.64 6.80
CA LEU A 303 -12.26 3.99 7.45
C LEU A 303 -12.07 4.50 8.89
N LEU A 304 -11.34 3.76 9.73
CA LEU A 304 -11.22 4.08 11.15
C LEU A 304 -10.11 5.08 11.44
N ASP A 305 -8.91 4.88 10.87
CA ASP A 305 -7.77 5.76 11.16
C ASP A 305 -7.99 7.15 10.56
N VAL A 306 -8.54 7.22 9.35
CA VAL A 306 -8.86 8.52 8.72
C VAL A 306 -9.95 9.25 9.50
N ASP A 307 -11.02 8.54 9.93
CA ASP A 307 -12.08 9.15 10.78
C ASP A 307 -11.51 9.64 12.12
N HIS A 308 -10.65 8.84 12.75
CA HIS A 308 -9.97 9.23 13.99
C HIS A 308 -9.17 10.52 13.83
N ILE A 309 -8.42 10.65 12.75
CA ILE A 309 -7.65 11.88 12.46
C ILE A 309 -8.57 13.06 12.16
N ILE A 310 -9.62 12.86 11.38
CA ILE A 310 -10.64 13.89 11.13
C ILE A 310 -11.26 14.36 12.43
N HIS A 311 -11.62 13.43 13.33
CA HIS A 311 -12.15 13.76 14.64
C HIS A 311 -11.18 14.61 15.47
N SER A 312 -9.91 14.22 15.51
CA SER A 312 -8.84 14.94 16.19
C SER A 312 -8.63 16.34 15.62
N LEU A 313 -8.58 16.49 14.29
CA LEU A 313 -8.44 17.78 13.63
C LEU A 313 -9.67 18.67 13.85
N ARG A 314 -10.88 18.11 13.77
CA ARG A 314 -12.15 18.83 14.04
C ARG A 314 -12.21 19.36 15.45
N LYS A 315 -11.72 18.62 16.43
CA LYS A 315 -11.66 19.07 17.83
C LYS A 315 -10.76 20.31 17.99
N LYS A 316 -9.67 20.38 17.24
CA LYS A 316 -8.73 21.52 17.23
C LYS A 316 -9.22 22.69 16.38
N ASN A 317 -9.89 22.40 15.27
CA ASN A 317 -10.30 23.36 14.24
C ASN A 317 -11.79 23.17 13.91
N PRO A 318 -12.72 23.50 14.84
CA PRO A 318 -14.15 23.22 14.69
C PRO A 318 -14.82 24.03 13.55
N GLN A 319 -14.15 25.08 13.07
CA GLN A 319 -14.64 25.94 11.97
C GLN A 319 -14.39 25.33 10.58
N VAL A 320 -13.59 24.27 10.48
CA VAL A 320 -13.24 23.64 9.20
C VAL A 320 -14.26 22.54 8.87
N THR A 321 -14.69 22.48 7.61
CA THR A 321 -15.53 21.38 7.11
C THR A 321 -14.61 20.22 6.68
N TYR A 322 -14.94 18.99 7.11
CA TYR A 322 -14.14 17.79 6.80
C TYR A 322 -14.95 16.82 5.96
N VAL A 323 -14.31 16.31 4.91
CA VAL A 323 -14.86 15.29 4.01
C VAL A 323 -13.88 14.13 3.93
N GLN A 324 -14.31 12.96 4.37
CA GLN A 324 -13.63 11.69 4.08
C GLN A 324 -14.15 11.17 2.74
N MET A 325 -13.23 10.76 1.88
CA MET A 325 -13.57 10.15 0.61
C MET A 325 -13.36 8.65 0.66
N ASP A 326 -14.17 7.96 -0.13
CA ASP A 326 -14.05 6.53 -0.34
C ASP A 326 -12.86 6.21 -1.27
N CYS A 327 -12.27 5.01 -1.16
CA CYS A 327 -11.40 4.44 -2.17
C CYS A 327 -12.14 4.26 -3.51
N VAL A 328 -11.44 3.84 -4.57
CA VAL A 328 -12.11 3.56 -5.86
C VAL A 328 -13.09 2.41 -5.78
N ASN A 329 -12.89 1.48 -4.85
CA ASN A 329 -13.79 0.35 -4.59
C ASN A 329 -14.25 -0.37 -5.88
N SER A 330 -15.52 -0.70 -5.97
CA SER A 330 -16.15 -1.34 -7.14
C SER A 330 -16.58 -0.31 -8.20
N HIS A 331 -15.86 0.80 -8.37
CA HIS A 331 -16.19 1.78 -9.40
C HIS A 331 -16.15 1.12 -10.79
N PRO A 332 -17.22 1.24 -11.61
CA PRO A 332 -17.31 0.52 -12.89
C PRO A 332 -16.14 0.78 -13.83
N GLU A 333 -15.66 2.02 -13.89
CA GLU A 333 -14.52 2.39 -14.73
C GLU A 333 -13.21 1.76 -14.21
N PHE A 334 -13.04 1.64 -12.89
CA PHE A 334 -11.88 0.96 -12.31
C PHE A 334 -11.88 -0.53 -12.67
N MET A 335 -13.01 -1.22 -12.51
CA MET A 335 -13.13 -2.64 -12.86
C MET A 335 -12.88 -2.88 -14.36
N GLN A 336 -13.41 -2.01 -15.24
CA GLN A 336 -13.16 -2.09 -16.67
C GLN A 336 -11.67 -1.85 -17.01
N MET A 337 -11.02 -0.89 -16.37
CA MET A 337 -9.61 -0.61 -16.54
C MET A 337 -8.72 -1.78 -16.12
N VAL A 338 -9.02 -2.41 -14.98
CA VAL A 338 -8.32 -3.61 -14.50
C VAL A 338 -8.50 -4.77 -15.48
N ALA A 339 -9.71 -4.96 -16.00
CA ALA A 339 -9.99 -5.98 -17.01
C ALA A 339 -9.24 -5.72 -18.32
N ASP A 340 -9.17 -4.46 -18.79
CA ASP A 340 -8.44 -4.09 -20.00
C ASP A 340 -6.93 -4.39 -19.88
N TRP A 341 -6.33 -4.14 -18.71
CA TRP A 341 -4.93 -4.50 -18.48
C TRP A 341 -4.73 -6.01 -18.41
N ALA A 342 -5.62 -6.72 -17.71
CA ALA A 342 -5.57 -8.17 -17.66
C ALA A 342 -5.68 -8.78 -19.06
N ASP A 343 -6.54 -8.23 -19.93
CA ASP A 343 -6.78 -8.68 -21.29
C ASP A 343 -5.51 -8.73 -22.14
N VAL A 344 -4.68 -7.69 -22.08
CA VAL A 344 -3.38 -7.66 -22.81
C VAL A 344 -2.46 -8.80 -22.36
N HIS A 345 -2.43 -9.09 -21.06
CA HIS A 345 -1.61 -10.16 -20.49
C HIS A 345 -2.19 -11.55 -20.76
N ILE A 346 -3.53 -11.68 -20.74
CA ILE A 346 -4.23 -12.93 -21.12
C ILE A 346 -3.90 -13.29 -22.58
N GLN A 347 -4.03 -12.32 -23.48
CA GLN A 347 -3.70 -12.52 -24.89
C GLN A 347 -2.25 -13.01 -25.06
N ALA A 348 -1.31 -12.34 -24.40
CA ALA A 348 0.10 -12.73 -24.46
C ALA A 348 0.38 -14.13 -23.86
N LEU A 349 -0.36 -14.52 -22.80
CA LEU A 349 -0.30 -15.88 -22.24
C LEU A 349 -0.82 -16.94 -23.20
N LEU A 350 -1.90 -16.64 -23.93
CA LEU A 350 -2.51 -17.57 -24.88
C LEU A 350 -1.70 -17.74 -26.17
N GLU A 351 -0.99 -16.70 -26.60
CA GLU A 351 -0.11 -16.70 -27.78
C GLU A 351 1.27 -17.32 -27.50
N ALA A 352 1.72 -17.32 -26.24
CA ALA A 352 2.99 -17.95 -25.87
C ALA A 352 2.95 -19.45 -26.07
N SER A 353 3.87 -19.99 -26.89
CA SER A 353 4.07 -21.44 -27.01
C SER A 353 4.36 -22.09 -25.65
N PRO A 354 3.98 -23.34 -25.41
CA PRO A 354 4.18 -23.99 -24.12
C PRO A 354 5.67 -24.02 -23.76
N VAL A 355 5.95 -23.61 -22.52
CA VAL A 355 7.26 -23.50 -21.88
C VAL A 355 7.99 -22.17 -22.09
N THR A 356 7.62 -21.17 -21.30
CA THR A 356 8.61 -20.27 -20.69
C THR A 356 8.11 -19.89 -19.32
N VAL A 357 8.65 -20.52 -18.29
CA VAL A 357 8.68 -19.91 -16.94
C VAL A 357 9.40 -18.58 -17.14
N ASN A 358 8.70 -17.46 -16.95
CA ASN A 358 9.25 -16.15 -17.23
C ASN A 358 10.47 -15.91 -16.32
N PRO A 359 11.71 -15.80 -16.85
CA PRO A 359 12.90 -15.61 -16.04
C PRO A 359 12.91 -14.27 -15.29
N GLU A 360 12.10 -13.28 -15.68
CA GLU A 360 12.02 -11.97 -15.04
C GLU A 360 11.54 -12.04 -13.58
N LEU A 361 10.79 -13.08 -13.18
CA LEU A 361 10.46 -13.32 -11.77
C LEU A 361 11.67 -13.78 -10.95
N ARG A 362 12.73 -14.28 -11.60
CA ARG A 362 14.00 -14.65 -10.94
C ARG A 362 14.96 -13.47 -10.82
N GLU A 363 14.95 -12.54 -11.76
CA GLU A 363 15.89 -11.41 -11.78
C GLU A 363 15.51 -10.32 -10.78
N ALA A 364 14.21 -10.03 -10.60
CA ALA A 364 13.75 -9.10 -9.57
C ALA A 364 14.11 -9.54 -8.13
N ASN A 365 14.26 -10.86 -7.91
CA ASN A 365 14.74 -11.43 -6.64
C ASN A 365 16.24 -11.71 -6.62
N ALA A 366 16.91 -11.86 -7.76
CA ALA A 366 18.33 -12.20 -7.84
C ALA A 366 19.25 -10.98 -7.78
N GLU A 367 18.84 -9.84 -8.29
CA GLU A 367 19.63 -8.60 -8.19
C GLU A 367 19.74 -8.07 -6.73
N HIS A 368 18.91 -8.56 -5.81
CA HIS A 368 18.95 -8.16 -4.39
C HIS A 368 19.69 -9.15 -3.48
N SER A 369 20.20 -10.27 -4.01
CA SER A 369 20.89 -11.31 -3.20
C SER A 369 22.40 -11.39 -3.41
N HIS A 370 23.01 -10.60 -4.28
CA HIS A 370 24.44 -10.60 -4.52
C HIS A 370 25.10 -9.28 -4.11
N ASP A 371 25.35 -9.08 -2.82
CA ASP A 371 26.59 -8.44 -2.37
C ASP A 371 26.87 -8.66 -0.87
N HIS A 372 27.28 -9.84 -0.49
CA HIS A 372 28.07 -10.11 0.72
C HIS A 372 28.94 -11.34 0.52
N SER A 373 29.94 -11.22 -0.36
CA SER A 373 31.10 -12.10 -0.24
C SER A 373 32.30 -11.28 0.24
N HIS A 374 32.67 -11.50 1.49
CA HIS A 374 33.93 -11.01 2.05
C HIS A 374 35.10 -11.54 1.24
N GLY A 375 35.69 -10.69 0.42
CA GLY A 375 36.98 -10.92 -0.19
C GLY A 375 38.09 -10.81 0.85
N THR A 376 38.67 -11.93 1.22
CA THR A 376 39.94 -12.00 1.96
C THR A 376 41.06 -11.46 1.09
N HIS A 377 41.60 -10.30 1.42
CA HIS A 377 42.82 -9.77 0.80
C HIS A 377 44.03 -10.51 1.30
N SER A 378 44.64 -11.29 0.41
CA SER A 378 46.02 -11.80 0.58
C SER A 378 47.02 -10.69 0.22
N HIS A 379 47.97 -10.48 1.15
CA HIS A 379 49.10 -9.59 0.96
C HIS A 379 50.03 -10.09 -0.15
N GLY A 380 50.17 -9.27 -1.17
CA GLY A 380 51.24 -9.40 -2.17
C GLY A 380 52.18 -8.20 -2.07
N THR A 381 53.40 -8.46 -1.57
CA THR A 381 54.52 -7.54 -1.56
C THR A 381 55.06 -7.32 -2.97
N HIS A 382 55.17 -6.10 -3.45
CA HIS A 382 56.19 -5.71 -4.47
C HIS A 382 56.67 -4.28 -4.31
N SER A 383 57.95 -4.18 -4.49
CA SER A 383 58.95 -3.15 -4.31
C SER A 383 58.91 -1.96 -5.28
N HIS A 384 59.37 -0.84 -4.75
CA HIS A 384 60.15 0.26 -5.30
C HIS A 384 59.98 0.72 -6.77
N GLY A 385 59.73 2.03 -6.88
CA GLY A 385 59.98 2.85 -8.07
C GLY A 385 59.80 4.33 -7.73
N SER A 386 60.93 4.94 -7.41
CA SER A 386 61.09 6.42 -7.23
C SER A 386 60.99 7.14 -8.58
N HIS A 387 60.29 8.23 -8.68
CA HIS A 387 60.70 9.41 -9.44
C HIS A 387 60.03 10.70 -8.96
N SER A 388 60.87 11.71 -8.93
CA SER A 388 60.79 13.05 -8.38
C SER A 388 60.16 14.08 -9.33
N HIS A 389 59.90 15.23 -8.73
CA HIS A 389 59.80 16.62 -9.21
C HIS A 389 58.43 17.17 -9.64
N GLY A 390 58.12 18.31 -8.98
CA GLY A 390 57.43 19.42 -9.57
C GLY A 390 56.58 20.20 -8.57
N ALA A 391 57.27 21.12 -7.83
CA ALA A 391 56.64 22.14 -7.02
C ALA A 391 56.03 23.25 -7.89
N HIS A 392 54.85 23.73 -7.56
CA HIS A 392 54.53 25.16 -7.69
C HIS A 392 53.52 25.58 -6.61
N SER A 393 54.05 26.51 -5.80
CA SER A 393 53.38 27.32 -4.80
C SER A 393 52.51 28.41 -5.43
N HIS A 394 51.36 28.70 -4.86
CA HIS A 394 50.95 30.08 -4.65
C HIS A 394 49.97 30.16 -3.46
N ALA A 395 50.41 31.00 -2.51
CA ALA A 395 49.70 31.43 -1.33
C ALA A 395 48.78 32.62 -1.62
N ASN A 396 47.75 32.76 -0.82
CA ASN A 396 47.24 33.98 -0.16
C ASN A 396 45.89 33.63 0.48
N ALA A 397 45.70 33.64 1.76
CA ALA A 397 45.84 34.60 2.87
C ALA A 397 44.59 35.48 3.06
N HIS A 398 44.18 35.45 4.32
CA HIS A 398 43.29 36.39 5.06
C HIS A 398 41.78 36.10 4.98
N SER A 399 41.02 36.20 6.08
CA SER A 399 41.28 36.68 7.45
C SER A 399 40.16 36.19 8.40
N HIS A 400 40.53 36.16 9.66
CA HIS A 400 39.71 36.00 10.86
C HIS A 400 38.48 36.92 10.96
N ASN A 401 37.41 36.43 11.56
CA ASN A 401 36.78 37.19 12.63
C ASN A 401 36.09 36.26 13.66
N LYS A 402 36.60 36.35 14.90
CA LYS A 402 36.00 35.87 16.15
C LYS A 402 35.21 37.02 16.75
N HIS A 403 34.04 36.75 17.31
CA HIS A 403 33.48 37.40 18.50
C HIS A 403 32.48 36.46 19.12
N ASN A 404 32.78 35.92 20.23
CA ASN A 404 32.64 36.14 21.66
C ASN A 404 31.22 36.33 22.18
N HIS A 405 30.85 35.32 23.02
CA HIS A 405 30.16 35.34 24.31
C HIS A 405 29.24 36.51 24.68
N HIS A 406 28.04 36.16 25.10
CA HIS A 406 27.51 36.62 26.39
C HIS A 406 26.48 35.60 26.94
N GLU A 407 26.85 35.02 28.07
CA GLU A 407 25.97 34.45 29.08
C GLU A 407 25.19 35.56 29.78
N HIS A 408 23.93 35.32 30.06
CA HIS A 408 23.29 35.88 31.25
C HIS A 408 22.30 34.89 31.87
N ASN A 409 22.61 34.60 33.13
CA ASN A 409 21.90 33.82 34.11
C ASN A 409 20.79 34.63 34.79
N HIS A 410 19.86 33.86 35.41
CA HIS A 410 18.99 34.15 36.57
C HIS A 410 17.72 34.98 36.37
N HIS A 411 16.56 34.40 36.66
CA HIS A 411 15.94 34.44 37.97
C HIS A 411 14.72 33.53 38.03
N ALA A 412 14.71 32.72 39.08
CA ALA A 412 13.56 32.03 39.62
C ALA A 412 12.62 33.00 40.37
N HIS A 413 11.34 32.80 40.26
CA HIS A 413 10.40 33.20 41.30
C HIS A 413 9.31 32.13 41.44
N ASP A 414 9.43 31.40 42.55
CA ASP A 414 8.33 30.78 43.28
C ASP A 414 7.35 31.86 43.71
N VAL A 415 6.06 31.51 43.82
CA VAL A 415 5.20 31.66 44.96
C VAL A 415 3.74 31.34 44.65
N ASN A 416 3.24 30.35 45.38
CA ASN A 416 1.98 30.19 46.10
C ASN A 416 0.70 29.65 45.45
N GLU A 417 0.38 28.52 46.04
CA GLU A 417 -0.92 27.90 46.30
C GLU A 417 -2.03 28.88 46.68
N HIS A 418 -3.23 28.59 46.20
CA HIS A 418 -4.46 28.74 46.95
C HIS A 418 -5.57 27.86 46.37
N HIS A 419 -5.91 26.80 47.09
CA HIS A 419 -7.28 26.31 47.22
C HIS A 419 -8.02 27.20 48.22
N PRO A 420 -9.36 27.42 48.10
CA PRO A 420 -10.25 26.47 48.74
C PRO A 420 -11.68 26.31 48.14
N GLU A 421 -12.28 25.22 48.62
CA GLU A 421 -13.68 25.04 49.07
C GLU A 421 -14.79 24.69 48.09
N SER A 422 -15.27 23.53 48.39
CA SER A 422 -16.54 22.87 48.17
C SER A 422 -17.78 23.74 48.46
N VAL A 423 -18.82 23.63 47.62
CA VAL A 423 -20.21 23.80 48.05
C VAL A 423 -21.10 22.71 47.45
N GLU A 424 -21.80 22.07 48.34
CA GLU A 424 -22.82 21.03 48.18
C GLU A 424 -24.06 21.49 47.38
N GLY A 425 -24.65 20.56 46.68
CA GLY A 425 -26.02 20.13 46.79
C GLY A 425 -27.11 21.01 46.16
N GLN A 426 -27.76 20.41 45.15
CA GLN A 426 -29.22 20.36 45.13
C GLN A 426 -29.71 19.29 44.13
N LYS A 427 -30.44 18.31 44.68
CA LYS A 427 -31.40 17.43 43.98
C LYS A 427 -32.60 18.24 43.54
N VAL A 428 -33.12 18.03 42.35
CA VAL A 428 -34.55 18.15 42.03
C VAL A 428 -34.91 17.07 40.97
N GLU A 429 -35.69 16.20 41.35
CA GLU A 429 -36.80 15.37 40.96
C GLU A 429 -37.23 15.30 39.49
N GLU A 430 -37.56 14.07 39.16
CA GLU A 430 -38.33 13.54 38.03
C GLU A 430 -39.62 14.34 37.74
N HIS A 431 -39.92 14.41 36.43
CA HIS A 431 -41.31 14.26 35.99
C HIS A 431 -41.33 13.58 34.59
N SER A 432 -41.85 12.35 34.59
CA SER A 432 -42.43 11.67 33.46
C SER A 432 -43.69 12.38 32.97
N HIS A 433 -43.93 12.41 31.65
CA HIS A 433 -45.22 12.12 31.02
C HIS A 433 -45.17 12.18 29.48
N HIS A 434 -45.63 11.07 28.93
CA HIS A 434 -46.16 10.75 27.60
C HIS A 434 -45.22 10.53 26.47
#